data_3f854e528ef6ac85d2c541cccaadae1a
#
_entry.id   3f854e528ef6ac85d2c541cccaadae1a
#
_cell.length_a   1.000
_cell.length_b   1.000
_cell.length_c   1.000
_cell.angle_alpha   90.00
_cell.angle_beta   90.00
_cell.angle_gamma   90.00
#
_symmetry.space_group_name_H-M   'P 1'
#
loop_
_entity.id
_entity.type
_entity.pdbx_description
1 polymer ?
#
loop_
_entity_poly.entity_id
_entity_poly.type
_entity_poly.pdbx_seq_one_letter_code
_entity_poly.pdbx_strand_id
1 'polypeptide(L)'
;TFVRMGVEKLRITGGEPLVRRDIMTFFRAMSRHLDSGALRELTLTTNGSQLERFAGDLWDAGVRRINVSLDTLDEKKFADITRWGRLPQVLRGIDAAQKAGLRVKINTVALAGFNEAELFDLQTWCADRDMDLTFIEVMPMGDLGNEDRLDQYWSLKDLRARLAEATEAIEATEASDPAGGHGE
;
A
#
# COMPACT_ATOMS: atom_id res chain seq x y z
N THR A 1 -22.12 16.99 -7.20
CA THR A 1 -23.37 16.26 -6.90
C THR A 1 -23.23 15.44 -5.62
N PHE A 2 -22.29 14.50 -5.51
CA PHE A 2 -22.17 13.58 -4.34
C PHE A 2 -21.97 14.30 -3.00
N VAL A 3 -21.11 15.31 -2.94
CA VAL A 3 -20.91 16.11 -1.70
C VAL A 3 -22.23 16.76 -1.26
N ARG A 4 -23.03 17.30 -2.19
CA ARG A 4 -24.37 17.86 -1.86
C ARG A 4 -25.37 16.80 -1.39
N MET A 5 -25.10 15.51 -1.65
CA MET A 5 -25.90 14.38 -1.17
C MET A 5 -25.39 13.83 0.19
N GLY A 6 -24.43 14.50 0.83
CA GLY A 6 -23.90 14.10 2.14
C GLY A 6 -22.73 13.13 2.12
N VAL A 7 -22.06 12.95 0.95
CA VAL A 7 -20.81 12.17 0.89
C VAL A 7 -19.69 12.99 1.52
N GLU A 8 -19.13 12.50 2.63
CA GLU A 8 -18.09 13.16 3.42
C GLU A 8 -16.68 12.61 3.17
N LYS A 9 -16.58 11.41 2.60
CA LYS A 9 -15.29 10.76 2.30
C LYS A 9 -15.25 10.35 0.84
N LEU A 10 -14.19 10.73 0.14
CA LEU A 10 -14.02 10.42 -1.27
C LEU A 10 -12.67 9.73 -1.49
N ARG A 11 -12.72 8.52 -2.05
CA ARG A 11 -11.52 7.78 -2.48
C ARG A 11 -11.50 7.71 -4.00
N ILE A 12 -10.43 8.22 -4.58
CA ILE A 12 -10.18 8.13 -6.01
C ILE A 12 -9.45 6.82 -6.30
N THR A 13 -10.03 6.01 -7.17
CA THR A 13 -9.52 4.71 -7.58
C THR A 13 -9.89 4.47 -9.05
N GLY A 14 -9.61 3.29 -9.56
CA GLY A 14 -9.90 2.90 -10.93
C GLY A 14 -8.71 2.14 -11.49
N GLY A 15 -8.31 2.33 -12.76
CA GLY A 15 -6.98 1.94 -13.23
C GLY A 15 -5.92 2.68 -12.41
N GLU A 16 -5.02 3.43 -13.04
CA GLU A 16 -4.13 4.31 -12.26
C GLU A 16 -4.64 5.76 -12.32
N PRO A 17 -5.11 6.35 -11.18
CA PRO A 17 -5.67 7.69 -11.20
C PRO A 17 -4.66 8.75 -11.64
N LEU A 18 -3.39 8.61 -11.24
CA LEU A 18 -2.35 9.62 -11.47
C LEU A 18 -1.83 9.67 -12.91
N VAL A 19 -2.20 8.73 -13.78
CA VAL A 19 -1.90 8.81 -15.23
C VAL A 19 -2.98 9.58 -15.99
N ARG A 20 -4.11 9.88 -15.35
CA ARG A 20 -5.17 10.63 -15.99
C ARG A 20 -4.69 12.05 -16.31
N ARG A 21 -4.93 12.50 -17.52
CA ARG A 21 -4.66 13.88 -17.92
C ARG A 21 -5.39 14.85 -16.97
N ASP A 22 -4.67 15.89 -16.53
CA ASP A 22 -5.19 16.97 -15.68
C ASP A 22 -5.80 16.51 -14.35
N ILE A 23 -5.35 15.36 -13.81
CA ILE A 23 -5.86 14.80 -12.55
C ILE A 23 -5.75 15.79 -11.38
N MET A 24 -4.68 16.59 -11.32
CA MET A 24 -4.50 17.58 -10.25
C MET A 24 -5.51 18.72 -10.31
N THR A 25 -6.08 19.04 -11.47
CA THR A 25 -7.20 19.98 -11.56
C THR A 25 -8.43 19.44 -10.82
N PHE A 26 -8.67 18.14 -10.91
CA PHE A 26 -9.74 17.49 -10.15
C PHE A 26 -9.46 17.54 -8.63
N PHE A 27 -8.26 17.18 -8.19
CA PHE A 27 -7.90 17.22 -6.76
C PHE A 27 -8.03 18.64 -6.19
N ARG A 28 -7.53 19.67 -6.89
CA ARG A 28 -7.68 21.09 -6.50
C ARG A 28 -9.15 21.54 -6.48
N ALA A 29 -9.99 21.01 -7.38
CA ALA A 29 -11.42 21.29 -7.34
C ALA A 29 -12.11 20.64 -6.12
N MET A 30 -11.64 19.49 -5.66
CA MET A 30 -12.16 18.81 -4.47
C MET A 30 -11.65 19.45 -3.18
N SER A 31 -10.45 20.06 -3.17
CA SER A 31 -9.88 20.79 -2.04
C SER A 31 -10.86 21.79 -1.44
N ARG A 32 -11.59 22.53 -2.27
CA ARG A 32 -12.60 23.51 -1.82
C ARG A 32 -13.71 22.90 -0.95
N HIS A 33 -14.00 21.62 -1.14
CA HIS A 33 -14.97 20.91 -0.30
C HIS A 33 -14.38 20.47 1.05
N LEU A 34 -13.06 20.24 1.09
CA LEU A 34 -12.33 20.04 2.35
C LEU A 34 -12.30 21.35 3.15
N ASP A 35 -11.96 22.46 2.49
CA ASP A 35 -11.89 23.79 3.12
C ASP A 35 -13.24 24.24 3.71
N SER A 36 -14.33 23.91 3.04
CA SER A 36 -15.69 24.20 3.53
C SER A 36 -16.22 23.22 4.57
N GLY A 37 -15.48 22.14 4.88
CA GLY A 37 -15.91 21.06 5.77
C GLY A 37 -17.01 20.16 5.19
N ALA A 38 -17.44 20.38 3.95
CA ALA A 38 -18.43 19.53 3.27
C ALA A 38 -17.86 18.15 2.87
N LEU A 39 -16.53 18.04 2.72
CA LEU A 39 -15.79 16.80 2.57
C LEU A 39 -14.80 16.71 3.74
N ARG A 40 -14.75 15.59 4.42
CA ARG A 40 -13.83 15.35 5.56
C ARG A 40 -12.54 14.67 5.13
N GLU A 41 -12.60 13.87 4.07
CA GLU A 41 -11.46 13.09 3.62
C GLU A 41 -11.45 12.96 2.10
N LEU A 42 -10.29 13.27 1.51
CA LEU A 42 -9.95 13.00 0.12
C LEU A 42 -8.71 12.11 0.09
N THR A 43 -8.83 10.95 -0.49
CA THR A 43 -7.74 9.95 -0.58
C THR A 43 -7.73 9.30 -1.96
N LEU A 44 -6.67 8.54 -2.26
CA LEU A 44 -6.58 7.76 -3.49
C LEU A 44 -5.94 6.41 -3.24
N THR A 45 -6.20 5.49 -4.17
CA THR A 45 -5.45 4.24 -4.33
C THR A 45 -4.66 4.33 -5.63
N THR A 46 -3.37 4.07 -5.58
CA THR A 46 -2.43 4.22 -6.70
C THR A 46 -1.45 3.05 -6.77
N ASN A 47 -0.92 2.78 -7.94
CA ASN A 47 0.20 1.86 -8.12
C ASN A 47 1.57 2.48 -7.77
N GLY A 48 1.60 3.74 -7.33
CA GLY A 48 2.80 4.45 -6.89
C GLY A 48 3.70 4.99 -7.99
N SER A 49 3.51 4.61 -9.26
CA SER A 49 4.42 4.95 -10.35
C SER A 49 4.57 6.45 -10.62
N GLN A 50 3.59 7.27 -10.24
CA GLN A 50 3.58 8.71 -10.46
C GLN A 50 3.70 9.54 -9.15
N LEU A 51 3.86 8.89 -8.00
CA LEU A 51 3.89 9.57 -6.70
C LEU A 51 5.07 10.52 -6.57
N GLU A 52 6.26 10.15 -7.06
CA GLU A 52 7.44 11.02 -7.03
C GLU A 52 7.14 12.40 -7.63
N ARG A 53 6.32 12.44 -8.68
CA ARG A 53 5.91 13.68 -9.35
C ARG A 53 4.83 14.45 -8.62
N PHE A 54 3.85 13.76 -8.02
CA PHE A 54 2.61 14.38 -7.57
C PHE A 54 2.44 14.45 -6.05
N ALA A 55 3.37 13.92 -5.27
CA ALA A 55 3.23 13.86 -3.81
C ALA A 55 2.99 15.24 -3.16
N GLY A 56 3.78 16.24 -3.54
CA GLY A 56 3.61 17.63 -3.06
C GLY A 56 2.26 18.22 -3.48
N ASP A 57 1.91 18.10 -4.76
CA ASP A 57 0.63 18.61 -5.28
C ASP A 57 -0.59 17.96 -4.60
N LEU A 58 -0.49 16.67 -4.26
CA LEU A 58 -1.54 15.94 -3.53
C LEU A 58 -1.69 16.48 -2.10
N TRP A 59 -0.57 16.72 -1.42
CA TRP A 59 -0.56 17.32 -0.09
C TRP A 59 -1.19 18.72 -0.12
N ASP A 60 -0.80 19.56 -1.06
CA ASP A 60 -1.32 20.93 -1.23
C ASP A 60 -2.83 20.92 -1.57
N ALA A 61 -3.29 19.90 -2.27
CA ALA A 61 -4.71 19.69 -2.53
C ALA A 61 -5.50 19.14 -1.34
N GLY A 62 -4.89 18.98 -0.16
CA GLY A 62 -5.55 18.54 1.06
C GLY A 62 -5.65 17.03 1.23
N VAL A 63 -5.02 16.22 0.37
CA VAL A 63 -4.85 14.79 0.62
C VAL A 63 -3.90 14.61 1.80
N ARG A 64 -4.26 13.73 2.73
CA ARG A 64 -3.45 13.45 3.93
C ARG A 64 -3.05 11.99 4.03
N ARG A 65 -3.73 11.11 3.33
CA ARG A 65 -3.48 9.67 3.29
C ARG A 65 -3.66 9.12 1.89
N ILE A 66 -2.81 8.18 1.53
CA ILE A 66 -2.86 7.44 0.26
C ILE A 66 -2.75 5.94 0.51
N ASN A 67 -3.33 5.15 -0.39
CA ASN A 67 -3.10 3.71 -0.44
C ASN A 67 -2.23 3.41 -1.67
N VAL A 68 -1.17 2.64 -1.47
CA VAL A 68 -0.28 2.19 -2.55
C VAL A 68 -0.40 0.68 -2.69
N SER A 69 -0.69 0.21 -3.90
CA SER A 69 -0.69 -1.22 -4.20
C SER A 69 0.74 -1.71 -4.42
N LEU A 70 1.20 -2.62 -3.55
CA LEU A 70 2.55 -3.18 -3.59
C LEU A 70 2.53 -4.61 -3.04
N ASP A 71 2.72 -5.60 -3.92
CA ASP A 71 2.57 -7.01 -3.56
C ASP A 71 3.91 -7.69 -3.22
N THR A 72 5.05 -7.08 -3.54
CA THR A 72 6.38 -7.62 -3.30
C THR A 72 7.44 -6.52 -3.27
N LEU A 73 8.54 -6.77 -2.54
CA LEU A 73 9.76 -5.95 -2.55
C LEU A 73 10.86 -6.56 -3.43
N ASP A 74 10.61 -7.71 -4.05
CA ASP A 74 11.50 -8.31 -5.06
C ASP A 74 11.26 -7.68 -6.43
N GLU A 75 12.32 -7.09 -7.01
CA GLU A 75 12.22 -6.35 -8.28
C GLU A 75 11.79 -7.24 -9.44
N LYS A 76 12.25 -8.50 -9.47
CA LYS A 76 11.91 -9.46 -10.52
C LYS A 76 10.44 -9.87 -10.42
N LYS A 77 9.99 -10.27 -9.23
CA LYS A 77 8.57 -10.60 -8.99
C LYS A 77 7.66 -9.43 -9.27
N PHE A 78 8.09 -8.21 -8.89
CA PHE A 78 7.34 -7.01 -9.18
C PHE A 78 7.19 -6.75 -10.69
N ALA A 79 8.26 -6.94 -11.46
CA ALA A 79 8.21 -6.84 -12.91
C ALA A 79 7.30 -7.91 -13.53
N ASP A 80 7.35 -9.14 -13.04
CA ASP A 80 6.55 -10.27 -13.51
C ASP A 80 5.03 -10.03 -13.28
N ILE A 81 4.63 -9.57 -12.09
CA ILE A 81 3.21 -9.36 -11.78
C ILE A 81 2.63 -8.09 -12.43
N THR A 82 3.45 -7.05 -12.57
CA THR A 82 3.01 -5.77 -13.13
C THR A 82 3.22 -5.66 -14.63
N ARG A 83 3.99 -6.57 -15.23
CA ARG A 83 4.40 -6.63 -16.66
C ARG A 83 5.33 -5.49 -17.09
N TRP A 84 5.10 -4.26 -16.61
CA TRP A 84 5.81 -3.03 -17.03
C TRP A 84 6.26 -2.16 -15.86
N GLY A 85 5.96 -2.57 -14.64
CA GLY A 85 6.27 -1.80 -13.44
C GLY A 85 7.77 -1.82 -13.13
N ARG A 86 8.23 -0.75 -12.48
CA ARG A 86 9.61 -0.62 -11.98
C ARG A 86 9.54 -0.37 -10.47
N LEU A 87 9.91 -1.37 -9.69
CA LEU A 87 9.88 -1.29 -8.22
C LEU A 87 10.65 -0.07 -7.68
N PRO A 88 11.89 0.24 -8.15
CA PRO A 88 12.61 1.41 -7.65
C PRO A 88 11.88 2.74 -7.86
N GLN A 89 11.07 2.85 -8.93
CA GLN A 89 10.25 4.03 -9.17
C GLN A 89 9.11 4.16 -8.15
N VAL A 90 8.48 3.05 -7.80
CA VAL A 90 7.41 3.01 -6.79
C VAL A 90 7.97 3.34 -5.41
N LEU A 91 9.11 2.77 -5.04
CA LEU A 91 9.77 3.05 -3.75
C LEU A 91 10.15 4.52 -3.61
N ARG A 92 10.75 5.14 -4.65
CA ARG A 92 10.99 6.60 -4.64
C ARG A 92 9.70 7.40 -4.53
N GLY A 93 8.63 6.94 -5.16
CA GLY A 93 7.30 7.55 -5.05
C GLY A 93 6.75 7.51 -3.63
N ILE A 94 6.91 6.39 -2.91
CA ILE A 94 6.55 6.22 -1.50
C ILE A 94 7.38 7.16 -0.63
N ASP A 95 8.70 7.20 -0.84
CA ASP A 95 9.59 8.11 -0.11
C ASP A 95 9.21 9.59 -0.32
N ALA A 96 8.87 9.97 -1.56
CA ALA A 96 8.40 11.32 -1.86
C ALA A 96 7.06 11.65 -1.17
N ALA A 97 6.15 10.67 -1.10
CA ALA A 97 4.87 10.83 -0.42
C ALA A 97 5.06 11.06 1.09
N GLN A 98 5.91 10.25 1.75
CA GLN A 98 6.23 10.42 3.17
C GLN A 98 6.93 11.76 3.44
N LYS A 99 7.89 12.16 2.61
CA LYS A 99 8.56 13.47 2.69
C LYS A 99 7.61 14.64 2.53
N ALA A 100 6.58 14.51 1.71
CA ALA A 100 5.52 15.50 1.56
C ALA A 100 4.54 15.54 2.75
N GLY A 101 4.63 14.60 3.70
CA GLY A 101 3.77 14.49 4.88
C GLY A 101 2.55 13.58 4.69
N LEU A 102 2.42 12.89 3.57
CA LEU A 102 1.33 11.96 3.32
C LEU A 102 1.51 10.69 4.16
N ARG A 103 0.45 10.28 4.86
CA ARG A 103 0.41 8.94 5.48
C ARG A 103 0.23 7.90 4.39
N VAL A 104 1.13 6.95 4.34
CA VAL A 104 1.11 5.87 3.34
C VAL A 104 0.53 4.61 3.96
N LYS A 105 -0.38 3.98 3.24
CA LYS A 105 -0.89 2.66 3.52
C LYS A 105 -0.57 1.74 2.35
N ILE A 106 0.12 0.65 2.62
CA ILE A 106 0.39 -0.38 1.63
C ILE A 106 -0.79 -1.36 1.58
N ASN A 107 -1.25 -1.66 0.39
CA ASN A 107 -2.22 -2.71 0.11
C ASN A 107 -1.52 -3.83 -0.65
N THR A 108 -1.48 -5.01 -0.07
CA THR A 108 -0.80 -6.19 -0.61
C THR A 108 -1.79 -7.33 -0.77
N VAL A 109 -1.87 -7.90 -1.95
CA VAL A 109 -2.60 -9.15 -2.18
C VAL A 109 -1.72 -10.32 -1.75
N ALA A 110 -2.20 -11.12 -0.80
CA ALA A 110 -1.51 -12.32 -0.36
C ALA A 110 -1.73 -13.46 -1.37
N LEU A 111 -0.64 -13.96 -1.95
CA LEU A 111 -0.63 -14.95 -3.02
C LEU A 111 0.20 -16.16 -2.58
N ALA A 112 -0.45 -17.33 -2.40
CA ALA A 112 0.24 -18.58 -2.11
C ALA A 112 1.27 -18.91 -3.21
N GLY A 113 2.44 -19.38 -2.83
CA GLY A 113 3.50 -19.76 -3.76
C GLY A 113 4.15 -18.60 -4.53
N PHE A 114 3.67 -17.36 -4.36
CA PHE A 114 4.26 -16.19 -5.04
C PHE A 114 4.98 -15.26 -4.07
N ASN A 115 4.25 -14.57 -3.18
CA ASN A 115 4.83 -13.63 -2.22
C ASN A 115 4.75 -14.10 -0.76
N GLU A 116 4.28 -15.31 -0.54
CA GLU A 116 4.07 -15.92 0.78
C GLU A 116 5.27 -15.77 1.72
N ALA A 117 6.48 -16.05 1.21
CA ALA A 117 7.71 -15.99 1.99
C ALA A 117 8.16 -14.54 2.34
N GLU A 118 7.61 -13.54 1.66
CA GLU A 118 8.03 -12.13 1.78
C GLU A 118 7.08 -11.29 2.65
N LEU A 119 5.90 -11.82 3.01
CA LEU A 119 4.87 -11.00 3.67
C LEU A 119 5.31 -10.53 5.06
N PHE A 120 6.14 -11.31 5.75
CA PHE A 120 6.73 -10.89 7.01
C PHE A 120 7.75 -9.76 6.81
N ASP A 121 8.64 -9.88 5.84
CA ASP A 121 9.62 -8.83 5.50
C ASP A 121 8.91 -7.54 5.07
N LEU A 122 7.82 -7.66 4.30
CA LEU A 122 7.00 -6.52 3.91
C LEU A 122 6.32 -5.86 5.13
N GLN A 123 5.87 -6.65 6.10
CA GLN A 123 5.31 -6.12 7.35
C GLN A 123 6.37 -5.35 8.14
N THR A 124 7.55 -5.92 8.32
CA THR A 124 8.69 -5.28 8.99
C THR A 124 9.09 -4.00 8.27
N TRP A 125 9.23 -4.05 6.94
CA TRP A 125 9.54 -2.88 6.12
C TRP A 125 8.51 -1.74 6.26
N CYS A 126 7.23 -2.07 6.39
CA CYS A 126 6.18 -1.09 6.64
C CYS A 126 6.27 -0.51 8.05
N ALA A 127 6.52 -1.36 9.06
CA ALA A 127 6.65 -0.94 10.46
C ALA A 127 7.83 0.01 10.65
N ASP A 128 9.01 -0.31 10.11
CA ASP A 128 10.22 0.51 10.17
C ASP A 128 10.05 1.91 9.54
N ARG A 129 9.05 2.07 8.67
CA ARG A 129 8.75 3.30 7.94
C ARG A 129 7.49 4.02 8.40
N ASP A 130 6.89 3.60 9.51
CA ASP A 130 5.62 4.14 10.04
C ASP A 130 4.50 4.15 8.98
N MET A 131 4.38 3.04 8.24
CA MET A 131 3.35 2.85 7.23
C MET A 131 2.32 1.82 7.67
N ASP A 132 1.05 2.10 7.38
CA ASP A 132 -0.01 1.10 7.54
C ASP A 132 0.14 -0.01 6.48
N LEU A 133 -0.17 -1.26 6.85
CA LEU A 133 -0.24 -2.39 5.92
C LEU A 133 -1.62 -3.04 5.96
N THR A 134 -2.14 -3.41 4.81
CA THR A 134 -3.35 -4.23 4.66
C THR A 134 -3.08 -5.38 3.72
N PHE A 135 -3.22 -6.59 4.22
CA PHE A 135 -3.28 -7.78 3.37
C PHE A 135 -4.69 -7.96 2.81
N ILE A 136 -4.77 -8.33 1.55
CA ILE A 136 -6.00 -8.56 0.79
C ILE A 136 -6.01 -10.02 0.35
N GLU A 137 -7.11 -10.71 0.61
CA GLU A 137 -7.34 -12.06 0.15
C GLU A 137 -7.71 -12.06 -1.34
N VAL A 138 -7.16 -13.01 -2.09
CA VAL A 138 -7.56 -13.20 -3.49
C VAL A 138 -9.04 -13.55 -3.54
N MET A 139 -9.82 -12.75 -4.23
CA MET A 139 -11.19 -13.08 -4.52
C MET A 139 -11.26 -13.91 -5.80
N PRO A 140 -11.76 -15.14 -5.75
CA PRO A 140 -11.97 -15.96 -6.95
C PRO A 140 -13.17 -15.39 -7.72
N MET A 141 -12.97 -14.26 -8.40
CA MET A 141 -14.01 -13.63 -9.21
C MET A 141 -13.65 -13.72 -10.69
N GLY A 142 -14.53 -14.36 -11.45
CA GLY A 142 -14.55 -14.35 -12.90
C GLY A 142 -13.84 -15.54 -13.55
N ASP A 143 -14.49 -16.01 -14.59
CA ASP A 143 -13.99 -17.00 -15.56
C ASP A 143 -12.91 -16.31 -16.43
N LEU A 144 -11.71 -16.08 -15.86
CA LEU A 144 -10.58 -15.47 -16.56
C LEU A 144 -9.65 -16.51 -17.17
N GLY A 145 -10.13 -17.73 -17.40
CA GLY A 145 -9.45 -18.72 -18.24
C GLY A 145 -8.10 -19.22 -17.72
N ASN A 146 -7.70 -18.87 -16.50
CA ASN A 146 -6.48 -19.34 -15.85
C ASN A 146 -6.83 -20.04 -14.55
N GLU A 147 -6.72 -21.35 -14.55
CA GLU A 147 -6.82 -22.22 -13.36
C GLU A 147 -5.82 -21.80 -12.27
N ASP A 148 -4.71 -21.16 -12.66
CA ASP A 148 -3.59 -20.76 -11.79
C ASP A 148 -3.96 -19.79 -10.64
N ARG A 149 -5.09 -19.07 -10.70
CA ARG A 149 -5.47 -18.12 -9.64
C ARG A 149 -6.13 -18.75 -8.43
N LEU A 150 -6.77 -19.90 -8.60
CA LEU A 150 -7.32 -20.68 -7.49
C LEU A 150 -6.20 -21.34 -6.68
N ASP A 151 -5.12 -21.73 -7.35
CA ASP A 151 -3.93 -22.31 -6.72
C ASP A 151 -3.15 -21.27 -5.88
N GLN A 152 -3.34 -19.97 -6.15
CA GLN A 152 -2.73 -18.87 -5.39
C GLN A 152 -3.59 -18.38 -4.22
N TYR A 153 -4.75 -18.98 -4.00
CA TYR A 153 -5.61 -18.61 -2.88
C TYR A 153 -4.95 -18.93 -1.54
N TRP A 154 -4.90 -17.94 -0.69
CA TRP A 154 -4.44 -18.08 0.67
C TRP A 154 -5.38 -17.35 1.63
N SER A 155 -5.92 -18.07 2.60
CA SER A 155 -6.81 -17.52 3.61
C SER A 155 -6.08 -16.51 4.49
N LEU A 156 -6.64 -15.33 4.66
CA LEU A 156 -6.09 -14.33 5.60
C LEU A 156 -6.12 -14.82 7.04
N LYS A 157 -6.97 -15.80 7.38
CA LYS A 157 -6.96 -16.44 8.69
C LYS A 157 -5.66 -17.21 8.91
N ASP A 158 -5.24 -17.98 7.91
CA ASP A 158 -4.02 -18.78 7.99
C ASP A 158 -2.77 -17.90 7.91
N LEU A 159 -2.80 -16.85 7.08
CA LEU A 159 -1.75 -15.83 7.04
C LEU A 159 -1.57 -15.19 8.42
N ARG A 160 -2.67 -14.78 9.07
CA ARG A 160 -2.61 -14.16 10.39
C ARG A 160 -1.99 -15.09 11.44
N ALA A 161 -2.33 -16.38 11.42
CA ALA A 161 -1.73 -17.37 12.32
C ALA A 161 -0.21 -17.45 12.11
N ARG A 162 0.25 -17.56 10.87
CA ARG A 162 1.68 -17.61 10.53
C ARG A 162 2.44 -16.35 10.91
N LEU A 163 1.86 -15.17 10.70
CA LEU A 163 2.51 -13.92 11.10
C LEU A 163 2.63 -13.81 12.62
N ALA A 164 1.64 -14.28 13.38
CA ALA A 164 1.70 -14.33 14.84
C ALA A 164 2.81 -15.26 15.32
N GLU A 165 2.89 -16.48 14.78
CA GLU A 165 3.95 -17.46 15.10
C GLU A 165 5.36 -16.91 14.80
N ALA A 166 5.53 -16.20 13.66
CA ALA A 166 6.80 -15.61 13.29
C ALA A 166 7.19 -14.48 14.26
N THR A 167 6.24 -13.65 14.67
CA THR A 167 6.48 -12.58 15.66
C THR A 167 6.92 -13.15 17.02
N GLU A 168 6.18 -14.15 17.52
CA GLU A 168 6.52 -14.84 18.79
C GLU A 168 7.91 -15.48 18.74
N ALA A 169 8.29 -16.09 17.61
CA ALA A 169 9.60 -16.70 17.43
C ALA A 169 10.74 -15.65 17.49
N ILE A 170 10.54 -14.47 16.94
CA ILE A 170 11.52 -13.39 16.99
C ILE A 170 11.66 -12.85 18.42
N GLU A 171 10.55 -12.55 19.08
CA GLU A 171 10.55 -12.08 20.47
C GLU A 171 11.23 -13.09 21.41
N ALA A 172 11.00 -14.38 21.21
CA ALA A 172 11.66 -15.44 21.97
C ALA A 172 13.18 -15.50 21.71
N THR A 173 13.62 -15.23 20.47
CA THR A 173 15.04 -15.21 20.11
C THR A 173 15.74 -14.00 20.71
N GLU A 174 15.14 -12.83 20.65
CA GLU A 174 15.67 -11.59 21.25
C GLU A 174 15.74 -11.69 22.78
N ALA A 175 14.74 -12.31 23.41
CA ALA A 175 14.76 -12.56 24.87
C ALA A 175 15.82 -13.57 25.30
N SER A 176 16.27 -14.45 24.40
CA SER A 176 17.25 -15.51 24.67
C SER A 176 18.69 -15.07 24.45
N ASP A 177 18.94 -13.92 23.83
CA ASP A 177 20.25 -13.33 23.63
C ASP A 177 20.49 -12.15 24.63
N PRO A 178 20.81 -12.43 25.92
CA PRO A 178 21.06 -11.39 26.88
C PRO A 178 22.43 -10.78 26.59
N ALA A 179 22.45 -9.64 25.92
CA ALA A 179 23.53 -8.66 25.86
C ALA A 179 24.92 -9.28 25.65
N GLY A 180 25.44 -9.16 24.45
CA GLY A 180 26.87 -9.32 24.20
C GLY A 180 27.67 -8.56 25.25
N GLY A 181 28.37 -9.31 26.10
CA GLY A 181 29.16 -8.77 27.15
C GLY A 181 30.16 -7.75 26.65
N HIS A 182 30.19 -6.59 27.25
CA HIS A 182 31.35 -5.72 27.26
C HIS A 182 32.50 -6.51 27.88
N GLY A 183 33.35 -7.08 27.04
CA GLY A 183 34.67 -7.58 27.38
C GLY A 183 35.67 -6.45 27.20
N GLU A 184 36.34 -6.17 28.25
CA GLU A 184 37.45 -5.24 28.44
C GLU A 184 38.47 -5.18 27.31
#